data_d46a5055c88c2d514dee98303347bcb0
#
_entry.id   d46a5055c88c2d514dee98303347bcb0
#
_cell.length_a   1.000
_cell.length_b   1.000
_cell.length_c   1.000
_cell.angle_alpha   90.00
_cell.angle_beta   90.00
_cell.angle_gamma   90.00
#
_symmetry.space_group_name_H-M   'P 1'
#
loop_
_entity.id
_entity.type
_entity.pdbx_description
1 polymer ?
#
loop_
_entity_poly.entity_id
_entity_poly.type
_entity_poly.pdbx_seq_one_letter_code
_entity_poly.pdbx_strand_id
1 'polypeptide(L)'
;LRMNYNFHEELDDPVNRLLNAMEPGTYLRPHRHLNPDKDEVFILLRGKAAVFIFDEVGNVTESIILSPAEGMYGAEIKAGVWHGMVVLESGSVIYEVKQGPFAPLSADNLAPWSPAAEDKDAADAYIKKLESLLIK
;
A
#
# COMPACT_ATOMS: atom_id res chain seq x y z
N LEU A 1 -1.08 -10.67 9.39
CA LEU A 1 -2.42 -10.17 9.06
C LEU A 1 -2.65 -10.01 7.55
N ARG A 2 -1.80 -10.66 6.77
CA ARG A 2 -1.81 -10.50 5.33
C ARG A 2 -1.55 -11.84 4.64
N MET A 3 -2.27 -12.08 3.53
CA MET A 3 -2.09 -13.26 2.72
C MET A 3 -2.14 -12.88 1.25
N ASN A 4 -1.17 -13.37 0.46
CA ASN A 4 -1.06 -13.09 -0.96
C ASN A 4 -1.40 -14.30 -1.80
N TYR A 5 -2.00 -14.05 -2.96
CA TYR A 5 -2.15 -15.04 -4.02
C TYR A 5 -1.68 -14.41 -5.33
N ASN A 6 -0.63 -14.98 -5.93
CA ASN A 6 -0.03 -14.47 -7.16
C ASN A 6 -0.65 -15.14 -8.38
N PHE A 7 -1.08 -14.34 -9.36
CA PHE A 7 -1.51 -14.84 -10.66
C PHE A 7 -0.34 -15.01 -11.62
N HIS A 8 0.74 -14.23 -11.45
CA HIS A 8 1.96 -14.41 -12.22
C HIS A 8 2.68 -15.65 -11.72
N GLU A 9 3.11 -16.50 -12.67
CA GLU A 9 3.73 -17.78 -12.33
C GLU A 9 5.19 -17.65 -11.91
N GLU A 10 5.92 -16.73 -12.56
CA GLU A 10 7.34 -16.52 -12.33
C GLU A 10 7.62 -15.11 -11.82
N LEU A 11 8.65 -14.96 -10.99
CA LEU A 11 9.04 -13.64 -10.47
C LEU A 11 9.55 -12.70 -11.56
N ASP A 12 10.02 -13.22 -12.69
CA ASP A 12 10.48 -12.43 -13.82
C ASP A 12 9.38 -12.08 -14.81
N ASP A 13 8.13 -12.41 -14.51
CA ASP A 13 6.99 -12.02 -15.32
C ASP A 13 6.97 -10.48 -15.50
N PRO A 14 6.76 -9.98 -16.72
CA PRO A 14 6.76 -8.53 -16.97
C PRO A 14 5.63 -7.79 -16.25
N VAL A 15 4.59 -8.49 -15.80
CA VAL A 15 3.48 -7.88 -15.04
C VAL A 15 3.19 -8.72 -13.82
N ASN A 16 3.39 -8.15 -12.63
CA ASN A 16 3.02 -8.79 -11.38
C ASN A 16 1.53 -8.55 -11.10
N ARG A 17 0.78 -9.62 -10.85
CA ARG A 17 -0.66 -9.58 -10.64
C ARG A 17 -0.99 -10.46 -9.44
N LEU A 18 -1.58 -9.87 -8.42
CA LEU A 18 -1.82 -10.61 -7.18
C LEU A 18 -3.03 -10.11 -6.41
N LEU A 19 -3.57 -10.98 -5.59
CA LEU A 19 -4.55 -10.63 -4.57
C LEU A 19 -3.82 -10.50 -3.23
N ASN A 20 -4.17 -9.46 -2.47
CA ASN A 20 -3.74 -9.27 -1.09
C ASN A 20 -4.98 -9.25 -0.21
N ALA A 21 -5.09 -10.24 0.67
CA ALA A 21 -6.11 -10.24 1.72
C ALA A 21 -5.47 -9.69 2.99
N MET A 22 -6.07 -8.65 3.56
CA MET A 22 -5.48 -7.94 4.70
C MET A 22 -6.53 -7.56 5.73
N GLU A 23 -6.10 -7.59 6.99
CA GLU A 23 -6.93 -7.18 8.12
C GLU A 23 -6.49 -5.83 8.67
N PRO A 24 -7.38 -5.09 9.37
CA PRO A 24 -6.97 -3.90 10.10
C PRO A 24 -5.79 -4.18 11.03
N GLY A 25 -4.86 -3.24 11.11
CA GLY A 25 -3.63 -3.42 11.87
C GLY A 25 -2.45 -3.91 11.04
N THR A 26 -2.69 -4.30 9.79
CA THR A 26 -1.58 -4.62 8.87
C THR A 26 -0.78 -3.36 8.61
N TYR A 27 0.53 -3.41 8.86
CA TYR A 27 1.42 -2.29 8.58
C TYR A 27 2.04 -2.44 7.19
N LEU A 28 1.71 -1.53 6.32
CA LEU A 28 2.33 -1.39 5.01
C LEU A 28 3.22 -0.16 5.08
N ARG A 29 4.50 -0.38 5.36
CA ARG A 29 5.44 0.73 5.54
C ARG A 29 5.45 1.63 4.31
N PRO A 30 5.34 2.95 4.48
CA PRO A 30 5.45 3.87 3.36
C PRO A 30 6.72 3.63 2.54
N HIS A 31 6.56 3.58 1.23
CA HIS A 31 7.63 3.24 0.29
C HIS A 31 7.35 3.84 -1.08
N ARG A 32 8.31 3.72 -1.97
CA ARG A 32 8.20 4.10 -3.38
C ARG A 32 8.87 3.05 -4.25
N HIS A 33 8.65 3.10 -5.54
CA HIS A 33 9.25 2.18 -6.50
C HIS A 33 10.12 2.96 -7.50
N LEU A 34 11.44 2.99 -7.21
CA LEU A 34 12.48 3.56 -8.08
C LEU A 34 13.62 2.55 -8.20
N ASN A 35 14.30 2.57 -9.33
CA ASN A 35 15.49 1.78 -9.61
C ASN A 35 15.30 0.29 -9.34
N PRO A 36 14.39 -0.40 -10.02
CA PRO A 36 13.66 0.04 -11.22
C PRO A 36 12.38 0.81 -10.91
N ASP A 37 12.05 1.75 -11.78
CA ASP A 37 10.81 2.50 -11.69
C ASP A 37 9.63 1.60 -12.02
N LYS A 38 8.61 1.62 -11.17
CA LYS A 38 7.41 0.80 -11.35
C LYS A 38 6.16 1.60 -11.01
N ASP A 39 5.20 1.56 -11.93
CA ASP A 39 3.83 2.01 -11.63
C ASP A 39 3.05 0.84 -11.10
N GLU A 40 2.06 1.12 -10.23
CA GLU A 40 1.17 0.08 -9.74
C GLU A 40 -0.27 0.58 -9.62
N VAL A 41 -1.21 -0.36 -9.69
CA VAL A 41 -2.64 -0.09 -9.55
C VAL A 41 -3.17 -0.98 -8.44
N PHE A 42 -3.98 -0.39 -7.56
CA PHE A 42 -4.74 -1.10 -6.55
C PHE A 42 -6.22 -1.03 -6.88
N ILE A 43 -6.89 -2.17 -6.95
CA ILE A 43 -8.34 -2.26 -7.06
C ILE A 43 -8.85 -2.99 -5.83
N LEU A 44 -9.68 -2.34 -5.04
CA LEU A 44 -10.27 -2.97 -3.86
C LEU A 44 -11.50 -3.76 -4.29
N LEU A 45 -11.47 -5.07 -4.09
CA LEU A 45 -12.56 -5.95 -4.45
C LEU A 45 -13.58 -6.08 -3.33
N ARG A 46 -13.15 -5.93 -2.08
CA ARG A 46 -13.97 -6.13 -0.90
C ARG A 46 -13.39 -5.36 0.28
N GLY A 47 -14.25 -4.81 1.13
CA GLY A 47 -13.82 -4.13 2.34
C GLY A 47 -13.65 -2.64 2.18
N LYS A 48 -12.72 -2.07 2.91
CA LYS A 48 -12.44 -0.65 2.91
C LYS A 48 -10.98 -0.40 3.28
N ALA A 49 -10.33 0.50 2.56
CA ALA A 49 -8.93 0.86 2.80
C ALA A 49 -8.70 2.32 2.43
N ALA A 50 -7.64 2.89 2.95
CA ALA A 50 -7.20 4.24 2.59
C ALA A 50 -5.78 4.19 2.05
N VAL A 51 -5.56 4.79 0.90
CA VAL A 51 -4.23 4.98 0.30
C VAL A 51 -3.78 6.39 0.65
N PHE A 52 -2.56 6.50 1.15
CA PHE A 52 -1.97 7.80 1.50
C PHE A 52 -0.80 8.09 0.57
N ILE A 53 -0.75 9.34 0.10
CA ILE A 53 0.36 9.88 -0.68
C ILE A 53 1.10 10.86 0.22
N PHE A 54 2.43 10.79 0.22
CA PHE A 54 3.28 11.59 1.10
C PHE A 54 4.24 12.45 0.31
N ASP A 55 4.66 13.56 0.90
CA ASP A 55 5.79 14.34 0.41
C ASP A 55 7.12 13.73 0.89
N GLU A 56 8.23 14.39 0.59
CA GLU A 56 9.58 13.88 0.90
C GLU A 56 9.88 13.82 2.41
N VAL A 57 9.13 14.56 3.23
CA VAL A 57 9.37 14.60 4.68
C VAL A 57 8.26 13.89 5.48
N GLY A 58 7.33 13.22 4.80
CA GLY A 58 6.34 12.38 5.43
C GLY A 58 4.99 13.05 5.73
N ASN A 59 4.75 14.24 5.19
CA ASN A 59 3.43 14.86 5.30
C ASN A 59 2.48 14.19 4.32
N VAL A 60 1.25 13.92 4.75
CA VAL A 60 0.21 13.41 3.87
C VAL A 60 -0.27 14.55 2.96
N THR A 61 -0.12 14.38 1.66
CA THR A 61 -0.56 15.35 0.65
C THR A 61 -1.89 14.97 0.04
N GLU A 62 -2.22 13.67 0.06
CA GLU A 62 -3.49 13.17 -0.48
C GLU A 62 -3.87 11.88 0.24
N SER A 63 -5.16 11.70 0.48
CA SER A 63 -5.71 10.44 0.96
C SER A 63 -6.84 10.01 0.04
N ILE A 64 -6.85 8.73 -0.33
CA ILE A 64 -7.81 8.15 -1.25
C ILE A 64 -8.50 7.01 -0.52
N ILE A 65 -9.80 7.15 -0.27
CA ILE A 65 -10.59 6.10 0.35
C ILE A 65 -11.03 5.13 -0.76
N LEU A 66 -10.75 3.85 -0.58
CA LEU A 66 -11.25 2.79 -1.45
C LEU A 66 -12.39 2.07 -0.72
N SER A 67 -13.54 2.02 -1.35
CA SER A 67 -14.75 1.41 -0.80
C SER A 67 -15.67 1.01 -1.96
N PRO A 68 -15.66 -0.26 -2.38
CA PRO A 68 -16.54 -0.71 -3.47
C PRO A 68 -18.01 -0.45 -3.20
N ALA A 69 -18.45 -0.56 -1.94
CA ALA A 69 -19.82 -0.29 -1.55
C ALA A 69 -20.24 1.16 -1.83
N GLU A 70 -19.28 2.09 -1.87
CA GLU A 70 -19.53 3.50 -2.15
C GLU A 70 -19.09 3.92 -3.56
N GLY A 71 -18.70 2.95 -4.40
CA GLY A 71 -18.29 3.21 -5.78
C GLY A 71 -16.86 3.71 -5.94
N MET A 72 -16.03 3.59 -4.92
CA MET A 72 -14.64 4.02 -4.94
C MET A 72 -13.74 2.79 -5.03
N TYR A 73 -13.29 2.46 -6.24
CA TYR A 73 -12.73 1.14 -6.52
C TYR A 73 -11.22 1.05 -6.49
N GLY A 74 -10.51 2.05 -6.93
CA GLY A 74 -9.07 1.90 -7.08
C GLY A 74 -8.27 3.18 -7.13
N ALA A 75 -6.95 3.01 -7.16
CA ALA A 75 -5.98 4.08 -7.25
C ALA A 75 -4.77 3.61 -8.03
N GLU A 76 -4.14 4.53 -8.76
CA GLU A 76 -2.88 4.28 -9.43
C GLU A 76 -1.78 5.05 -8.70
N ILE A 77 -0.65 4.37 -8.48
CA ILE A 77 0.54 4.95 -7.88
C ILE A 77 1.65 4.97 -8.93
N LYS A 78 2.09 6.16 -9.30
CA LYS A 78 3.18 6.32 -10.26
C LYS A 78 4.53 6.03 -9.60
N ALA A 79 5.50 5.60 -10.41
CA ALA A 79 6.85 5.37 -9.94
C ALA A 79 7.39 6.61 -9.20
N GLY A 80 8.10 6.38 -8.10
CA GLY A 80 8.72 7.44 -7.32
C GLY A 80 7.82 8.13 -6.30
N VAL A 81 6.53 7.83 -6.30
CA VAL A 81 5.59 8.45 -5.35
C VAL A 81 5.62 7.71 -4.02
N TRP A 82 5.89 8.44 -2.94
CA TRP A 82 5.82 7.91 -1.58
C TRP A 82 4.37 7.60 -1.25
N HIS A 83 4.08 6.36 -0.86
CA HIS A 83 2.72 5.95 -0.57
C HIS A 83 2.67 4.87 0.51
N GLY A 84 1.49 4.73 1.10
CA GLY A 84 1.18 3.69 2.07
C GLY A 84 -0.32 3.42 2.06
N MET A 85 -0.74 2.45 2.83
CA MET A 85 -2.14 2.06 2.88
C MET A 85 -2.51 1.64 4.30
N VAL A 86 -3.73 1.93 4.70
CA VAL A 86 -4.31 1.47 5.96
C VAL A 86 -5.59 0.72 5.65
N VAL A 87 -5.72 -0.49 6.20
CA VAL A 87 -6.93 -1.30 6.06
C VAL A 87 -7.93 -0.88 7.11
N LEU A 88 -9.16 -0.56 6.69
CA LEU A 88 -10.18 0.01 7.57
C LEU A 88 -11.27 -1.01 7.96
N GLU A 89 -11.47 -2.05 7.16
CA GLU A 89 -12.47 -3.09 7.43
C GLU A 89 -11.87 -4.49 7.34
N SER A 90 -12.33 -5.37 8.21
CA SER A 90 -11.95 -6.78 8.19
C SER A 90 -12.40 -7.44 6.88
N GLY A 91 -11.60 -8.37 6.39
CA GLY A 91 -11.90 -9.10 5.17
C GLY A 91 -11.63 -8.31 3.90
N SER A 92 -10.79 -7.28 3.96
CA SER A 92 -10.44 -6.50 2.77
C SER A 92 -9.57 -7.31 1.82
N VAL A 93 -9.88 -7.22 0.52
CA VAL A 93 -9.12 -7.91 -0.54
C VAL A 93 -8.82 -6.91 -1.65
N ILE A 94 -7.54 -6.78 -1.96
CA ILE A 94 -7.03 -5.88 -2.98
C ILE A 94 -6.46 -6.69 -4.13
N TYR A 95 -6.81 -6.31 -5.36
CA TYR A 95 -6.13 -6.77 -6.56
C TYR A 95 -5.06 -5.75 -6.92
N GLU A 96 -3.82 -6.19 -6.97
CA GLU A 96 -2.67 -5.34 -7.25
C GLU A 96 -2.04 -5.74 -8.58
N VAL A 97 -1.78 -4.74 -9.42
CA VAL A 97 -1.06 -4.90 -10.68
C VAL A 97 0.13 -3.96 -10.65
N LYS A 98 1.32 -4.52 -10.82
CA LYS A 98 2.57 -3.77 -10.76
C LYS A 98 3.49 -4.21 -11.87
N GLN A 99 4.21 -3.26 -12.46
CA GLN A 99 5.21 -3.58 -13.46
C GLN A 99 6.23 -4.58 -12.90
N GLY A 100 6.47 -5.65 -13.66
CA GLY A 100 7.54 -6.61 -13.38
C GLY A 100 8.83 -6.24 -14.08
N PRO A 101 9.83 -7.09 -13.96
CA PRO A 101 9.87 -8.27 -13.10
C PRO A 101 9.92 -7.92 -11.61
N PHE A 102 9.68 -8.90 -10.74
CA PHE A 102 9.74 -8.68 -9.30
C PHE A 102 11.14 -8.18 -8.89
N ALA A 103 11.15 -7.15 -8.06
CA ALA A 103 12.38 -6.64 -7.44
C ALA A 103 12.09 -6.35 -5.97
N PRO A 104 12.87 -6.90 -5.03
CA PRO A 104 12.72 -6.56 -3.63
C PRO A 104 12.92 -5.05 -3.42
N LEU A 105 12.21 -4.47 -2.45
CA LEU A 105 12.41 -3.07 -2.11
C LEU A 105 13.79 -2.88 -1.50
N SER A 106 14.56 -1.95 -2.07
CA SER A 106 15.82 -1.53 -1.48
C SER A 106 15.57 -0.58 -0.31
N ALA A 107 16.56 -0.39 0.54
CA ALA A 107 16.46 0.54 1.66
C ALA A 107 16.13 1.96 1.20
N ASP A 108 16.62 2.36 0.03
CA ASP A 108 16.37 3.71 -0.53
C ASP A 108 14.91 3.93 -0.90
N ASN A 109 14.14 2.85 -1.06
CA ASN A 109 12.71 2.89 -1.39
C ASN A 109 11.81 2.77 -0.17
N LEU A 110 12.37 2.64 1.02
CA LEU A 110 11.63 2.71 2.27
C LEU A 110 11.69 4.14 2.82
N ALA A 111 10.57 4.67 3.27
CA ALA A 111 10.52 6.04 3.78
C ALA A 111 11.31 6.16 5.09
N PRO A 112 12.34 7.01 5.14
CA PRO A 112 13.17 7.13 6.33
C PRO A 112 12.44 7.73 7.53
N TRP A 113 11.37 8.48 7.28
CA TRP A 113 10.54 9.11 8.31
C TRP A 113 9.44 8.17 8.82
N SER A 114 9.33 6.96 8.31
CA SER A 114 8.32 5.99 8.74
C SER A 114 8.92 4.97 9.71
N PRO A 115 8.09 4.41 10.64
CA PRO A 115 8.57 3.36 11.53
C PRO A 115 9.04 2.12 10.77
N ALA A 116 10.08 1.47 11.29
CA ALA A 116 10.50 0.18 10.78
C ALA A 116 9.42 -0.88 11.05
N ALA A 117 9.29 -1.86 10.17
CA ALA A 117 8.27 -2.90 10.31
C ALA A 117 8.47 -3.74 11.59
N GLU A 118 9.70 -3.87 12.05
CA GLU A 118 10.05 -4.63 13.26
C GLU A 118 9.66 -3.92 14.55
N ASP A 119 9.49 -2.60 14.51
CA ASP A 119 9.04 -1.81 15.67
C ASP A 119 7.52 -1.78 15.69
N LYS A 120 6.93 -2.84 16.24
CA LYS A 120 5.49 -3.05 16.20
C LYS A 120 4.73 -1.91 16.92
N ASP A 121 5.21 -1.45 18.06
CA ASP A 121 4.52 -0.40 18.82
C ASP A 121 4.51 0.92 18.05
N ALA A 122 5.64 1.30 17.45
CA ALA A 122 5.73 2.50 16.62
C ALA A 122 4.86 2.37 15.36
N ALA A 123 4.85 1.19 14.74
CA ALA A 123 4.02 0.93 13.56
C ALA A 123 2.53 1.04 13.89
N ASP A 124 2.09 0.46 14.99
CA ASP A 124 0.69 0.54 15.43
C ASP A 124 0.28 1.99 15.73
N ALA A 125 1.14 2.75 16.40
CA ALA A 125 0.89 4.17 16.67
C ALA A 125 0.81 4.99 15.38
N TYR A 126 1.66 4.67 14.41
CA TYR A 126 1.68 5.34 13.12
C TYR A 126 0.39 5.08 12.32
N ILE A 127 -0.08 3.83 12.31
CA ILE A 127 -1.36 3.48 11.67
C ILE A 127 -2.50 4.30 12.28
N LYS A 128 -2.56 4.39 13.62
CA LYS A 128 -3.59 5.18 14.29
C LYS A 128 -3.50 6.66 13.94
N LYS A 129 -2.30 7.18 13.82
CA LYS A 129 -2.09 8.57 13.39
C LYS A 129 -2.65 8.79 11.99
N LEU A 130 -2.36 7.89 11.04
CA LEU A 130 -2.89 8.00 9.68
C LEU A 130 -4.41 7.89 9.66
N GLU A 131 -4.98 6.96 10.42
CA GLU A 131 -6.44 6.82 10.52
C GLU A 131 -7.09 8.10 11.04
N SER A 132 -6.45 8.79 12.00
CA SER A 132 -6.98 10.04 12.57
C SER A 132 -7.09 11.16 11.53
N LEU A 133 -6.29 11.12 10.47
CA LEU A 133 -6.33 12.10 9.40
C LEU A 133 -7.54 11.93 8.48
N LEU A 134 -8.24 10.80 8.57
CA LEU A 134 -9.43 10.52 7.78
C LEU A 134 -10.70 11.02 8.45
N ILE A 135 -10.64 11.33 9.72
CA ILE A 135 -11.78 11.82 10.52
C ILE A 135 -11.86 13.33 10.35
N LYS A 136 -13.02 13.80 9.93
CA LYS A 136 -13.28 15.23 9.73
C LYS A 136 -14.40 15.73 10.59
#